data_c7e2fe2944afa51b124f462218aa778a
#
_entry.id   c7e2fe2944afa51b124f462218aa778a
#
_cell.length_a   1.000
_cell.length_b   1.000
_cell.length_c   1.000
_cell.angle_alpha   90.00
_cell.angle_beta   90.00
_cell.angle_gamma   90.00
#
_symmetry.space_group_name_H-M   'P 1'
#
loop_
_entity.id
_entity.type
_entity.pdbx_description
1 polymer ?
#
loop_
_entity_poly.entity_id
_entity_poly.type
_entity_poly.pdbx_seq_one_letter_code
_entity_poly.pdbx_strand_id
1 'polypeptide(L)'
;SMCLNYLDYISVRNRLYEPENIVDTACGYDTSKIADIFKYSQEYILNEIIDDYYTKNEFVIGKLAESINLNLIENYDKDTVLSLMYYLGYLTIKPCNILNEVHLVCPNKIMKNVFRKCFTQALVNETTDEKALKFDVKNMKLGLADVQDFMDSVQQYFLLRTTHQHLLHMSEAYLVGVIKAKLESEPTLASFEEQAIHVPNQGEKFVDLLIDNKKGTCYLFEFKFYSKTKAQQHPNILQDKIAEATAQINSYKTAVEFEGKTVFSYIAIFESINCVHFEQVE
;
A
#
# COMPACT_ATOMS: atom_id res chain seq x y z
N SER A 1 -8.06 -27.54 -4.28
CA SER A 1 -6.77 -27.33 -3.61
C SER A 1 -6.86 -26.31 -2.49
N MET A 2 -7.43 -25.12 -2.68
CA MET A 2 -7.58 -24.10 -1.66
C MET A 2 -8.40 -24.56 -0.44
N CYS A 3 -9.49 -25.30 -0.66
CA CYS A 3 -10.29 -25.89 0.40
C CYS A 3 -9.57 -27.00 1.17
N LEU A 4 -8.72 -27.79 0.49
CA LEU A 4 -7.92 -28.82 1.13
C LEU A 4 -6.85 -28.21 2.03
N ASN A 5 -6.16 -27.17 1.56
CA ASN A 5 -5.16 -26.44 2.36
C ASN A 5 -5.79 -25.76 3.59
N TYR A 6 -7.01 -25.28 3.48
CA TYR A 6 -7.75 -24.72 4.61
C TYR A 6 -8.09 -25.78 5.65
N LEU A 7 -8.57 -26.96 5.23
CA LEU A 7 -8.85 -28.08 6.12
C LEU A 7 -7.61 -28.63 6.79
N ASP A 8 -6.49 -28.74 6.05
CA ASP A 8 -5.19 -29.14 6.59
C ASP A 8 -4.66 -28.13 7.60
N TYR A 9 -4.82 -26.84 7.32
CA TYR A 9 -4.42 -25.77 8.25
C TYR A 9 -5.19 -25.83 9.56
N ILE A 10 -6.51 -26.01 9.52
CA ILE A 10 -7.34 -26.14 10.72
C ILE A 10 -7.00 -27.42 11.49
N SER A 11 -6.81 -28.55 10.79
CA SER A 11 -6.56 -29.84 11.43
C SER A 11 -5.20 -29.92 12.10
N VAL A 12 -4.15 -29.34 11.47
CA VAL A 12 -2.77 -29.43 11.95
C VAL A 12 -2.44 -28.39 13.02
N ARG A 13 -3.02 -27.18 12.94
CA ARG A 13 -2.64 -26.08 13.82
C ARG A 13 -3.66 -25.69 14.86
N ASN A 14 -4.85 -26.22 14.79
CA ASN A 14 -5.96 -25.92 15.73
C ASN A 14 -6.11 -24.42 16.01
N ARG A 15 -5.82 -23.58 15.01
CA ARG A 15 -5.85 -22.12 15.09
C ARG A 15 -7.08 -21.59 14.37
N LEU A 16 -7.68 -20.59 14.94
CA LEU A 16 -8.65 -19.76 14.25
C LEU A 16 -8.03 -19.15 13.00
N TYR A 17 -8.84 -19.04 11.98
CA TYR A 17 -8.53 -18.52 10.66
C TYR A 17 -7.74 -17.21 10.67
N GLU A 18 -6.50 -17.26 10.23
CA GLU A 18 -5.70 -16.08 9.88
C GLU A 18 -5.56 -16.04 8.34
N PRO A 19 -6.25 -15.11 7.65
CA PRO A 19 -6.28 -15.08 6.17
C PRO A 19 -4.91 -15.04 5.51
N GLU A 20 -3.92 -14.47 6.20
CA GLU A 20 -2.54 -14.34 5.72
C GLU A 20 -1.82 -15.68 5.60
N ASN A 21 -2.24 -16.67 6.39
CA ASN A 21 -1.56 -17.97 6.50
C ASN A 21 -2.17 -19.08 5.66
N ILE A 22 -3.26 -18.80 4.91
CA ILE A 22 -3.91 -19.79 4.03
C ILE A 22 -3.19 -19.92 2.69
N VAL A 23 -2.35 -18.96 2.35
CA VAL A 23 -1.56 -19.05 1.14
C VAL A 23 -0.49 -20.10 1.35
N ASP A 24 -0.75 -21.30 0.83
CA ASP A 24 0.31 -22.29 0.66
C ASP A 24 1.36 -21.69 -0.28
N THR A 25 2.54 -21.44 0.26
CA THR A 25 3.68 -20.97 -0.54
C THR A 25 4.10 -22.00 -1.60
N ALA A 26 3.67 -23.24 -1.48
CA ALA A 26 3.84 -24.29 -2.48
C ALA A 26 2.81 -24.22 -3.62
N CYS A 27 1.63 -23.62 -3.40
CA CYS A 27 0.70 -23.27 -4.45
C CYS A 27 1.09 -21.90 -5.01
N GLY A 28 2.21 -21.83 -5.73
CA GLY A 28 2.65 -20.62 -6.38
C GLY A 28 1.54 -20.10 -7.31
N TYR A 29 0.88 -19.00 -6.95
CA TYR A 29 0.15 -18.23 -7.93
C TYR A 29 1.17 -17.81 -8.97
N ASP A 30 0.84 -18.05 -10.23
CA ASP A 30 1.69 -17.59 -11.34
C ASP A 30 1.64 -16.06 -11.42
N THR A 31 2.43 -15.44 -10.54
CA THR A 31 2.60 -13.99 -10.50
C THR A 31 3.39 -13.47 -11.68
N SER A 32 4.05 -14.38 -12.44
CA SER A 32 4.86 -14.01 -13.60
C SER A 32 4.04 -13.29 -14.67
N LYS A 33 2.82 -13.73 -14.91
CA LYS A 33 1.93 -13.09 -15.89
C LYS A 33 1.52 -11.67 -15.52
N ILE A 34 1.23 -11.42 -14.24
CA ILE A 34 0.94 -10.05 -13.78
C ILE A 34 2.20 -9.19 -13.89
N ALA A 35 3.33 -9.72 -13.44
CA ALA A 35 4.61 -9.02 -13.53
C ALA A 35 4.96 -8.69 -14.99
N ASP A 36 4.71 -9.62 -15.93
CA ASP A 36 4.91 -9.38 -17.35
C ASP A 36 3.95 -8.32 -17.90
N ILE A 37 2.66 -8.37 -17.54
CA ILE A 37 1.70 -7.34 -17.93
C ILE A 37 2.21 -5.96 -17.49
N PHE A 38 2.64 -5.82 -16.24
CA PHE A 38 3.14 -4.54 -15.71
C PHE A 38 4.46 -4.12 -16.36
N LYS A 39 5.38 -5.07 -16.60
CA LYS A 39 6.65 -4.81 -17.26
C LYS A 39 6.50 -4.27 -18.69
N TYR A 40 5.50 -4.75 -19.42
CA TYR A 40 5.26 -4.36 -20.80
C TYR A 40 4.20 -3.26 -20.96
N SER A 41 3.48 -2.91 -19.89
CA SER A 41 2.58 -1.76 -19.91
C SER A 41 3.35 -0.45 -19.89
N GLN A 42 2.77 0.57 -20.50
CA GLN A 42 3.34 1.91 -20.43
C GLN A 42 3.31 2.43 -18.98
N GLU A 43 4.40 3.09 -18.56
CA GLU A 43 4.59 3.55 -17.18
C GLU A 43 3.42 4.39 -16.66
N TYR A 44 2.89 5.31 -17.47
CA TYR A 44 1.77 6.16 -17.05
C TYR A 44 0.48 5.35 -16.77
N ILE A 45 0.22 4.28 -17.54
CA ILE A 45 -0.92 3.39 -17.32
C ILE A 45 -0.76 2.61 -16.03
N LEU A 46 0.44 2.11 -15.79
CA LEU A 46 0.76 1.40 -14.56
C LEU A 46 0.55 2.31 -13.33
N ASN A 47 1.00 3.55 -13.41
CA ASN A 47 0.83 4.53 -12.34
C ASN A 47 -0.64 4.85 -12.07
N GLU A 48 -1.48 4.98 -13.11
CA GLU A 48 -2.92 5.15 -12.95
C GLU A 48 -3.59 3.93 -12.28
N ILE A 49 -3.17 2.72 -12.65
CA ILE A 49 -3.68 1.48 -12.05
C ILE A 49 -3.27 1.39 -10.58
N ILE A 50 -2.03 1.74 -10.26
CA ILE A 50 -1.52 1.76 -8.88
C ILE A 50 -2.29 2.81 -8.06
N ASP A 51 -2.50 4.00 -8.60
CA ASP A 51 -3.26 5.05 -7.92
C ASP A 51 -4.71 4.60 -7.65
N ASP A 52 -5.42 4.06 -8.62
CA ASP A 52 -6.77 3.53 -8.42
C ASP A 52 -6.81 2.42 -7.38
N TYR A 53 -5.79 1.54 -7.37
CA TYR A 53 -5.70 0.46 -6.38
C TYR A 53 -5.58 0.99 -4.95
N TYR A 54 -4.70 1.97 -4.71
CA TYR A 54 -4.45 2.49 -3.37
C TYR A 54 -5.46 3.55 -2.92
N THR A 55 -6.05 4.32 -3.84
CA THR A 55 -7.00 5.38 -3.48
C THR A 55 -8.45 4.91 -3.41
N LYS A 56 -8.86 4.06 -4.36
CA LYS A 56 -10.26 3.68 -4.54
C LYS A 56 -10.54 2.22 -4.19
N ASN A 57 -9.47 1.40 -4.12
CA ASN A 57 -9.57 -0.05 -3.98
C ASN A 57 -10.50 -0.69 -5.05
N GLU A 58 -10.70 0.00 -6.15
CA GLU A 58 -11.47 -0.45 -7.32
C GLU A 58 -10.96 0.25 -8.58
N PHE A 59 -11.22 -0.37 -9.72
CA PHE A 59 -10.86 0.14 -11.04
C PHE A 59 -12.14 0.37 -11.83
N VAL A 60 -12.30 1.54 -12.42
CA VAL A 60 -13.45 1.87 -13.26
C VAL A 60 -12.98 1.96 -14.70
N ILE A 61 -13.65 1.21 -15.60
CA ILE A 61 -13.43 1.22 -17.04
C ILE A 61 -14.75 1.45 -17.78
N GLY A 62 -14.67 1.96 -19.00
CA GLY A 62 -15.87 2.18 -19.80
C GLY A 62 -16.53 0.89 -20.26
N LYS A 63 -15.74 -0.06 -20.76
CA LYS A 63 -16.19 -1.40 -21.17
C LYS A 63 -15.06 -2.39 -21.15
N LEU A 64 -15.39 -3.67 -21.03
CA LEU A 64 -14.41 -4.74 -21.23
C LEU A 64 -13.99 -4.83 -22.70
N ALA A 65 -12.70 -5.03 -22.95
CA ALA A 65 -12.18 -5.23 -24.30
C ALA A 65 -12.76 -6.52 -24.89
N GLU A 66 -13.31 -6.45 -26.10
CA GLU A 66 -13.92 -7.60 -26.80
C GLU A 66 -12.87 -8.58 -27.36
N SER A 67 -11.68 -8.05 -27.67
CA SER A 67 -10.56 -8.84 -28.16
C SER A 67 -9.25 -8.26 -27.61
N ILE A 68 -8.31 -9.14 -27.28
CA ILE A 68 -6.99 -8.76 -26.74
C ILE A 68 -5.93 -9.46 -27.57
N ASN A 69 -5.04 -8.70 -28.20
CA ASN A 69 -3.91 -9.24 -28.95
C ASN A 69 -2.63 -9.14 -28.13
N LEU A 70 -2.23 -10.20 -27.46
CA LEU A 70 -1.09 -10.22 -26.54
C LEU A 70 0.24 -9.77 -27.16
N ASN A 71 0.36 -9.76 -28.48
CA ASN A 71 1.56 -9.27 -29.17
C ASN A 71 1.67 -7.72 -29.17
N LEU A 72 0.64 -7.01 -28.72
CA LEU A 72 0.55 -5.55 -28.73
C LEU A 72 0.43 -4.96 -27.31
N ILE A 73 0.86 -5.70 -26.31
CA ILE A 73 0.71 -5.33 -24.90
C ILE A 73 1.32 -3.94 -24.58
N GLU A 74 2.40 -3.57 -25.25
CA GLU A 74 3.07 -2.27 -25.08
C GLU A 74 2.19 -1.07 -25.53
N ASN A 75 1.15 -1.35 -26.32
CA ASN A 75 0.24 -0.32 -26.84
C ASN A 75 -1.14 -0.35 -26.19
N TYR A 76 -1.32 -1.14 -25.12
CA TYR A 76 -2.60 -1.20 -24.45
C TYR A 76 -2.89 0.07 -23.69
N ASP A 77 -4.14 0.50 -23.74
CA ASP A 77 -4.67 1.49 -22.81
C ASP A 77 -5.06 0.83 -21.47
N LYS A 78 -5.39 1.64 -20.50
CA LYS A 78 -5.78 1.20 -19.16
C LYS A 78 -6.95 0.21 -19.18
N ASP A 79 -7.99 0.49 -19.98
CA ASP A 79 -9.17 -0.35 -20.06
C ASP A 79 -8.83 -1.74 -20.61
N THR A 80 -7.92 -1.82 -21.59
CA THR A 80 -7.44 -3.09 -22.16
C THR A 80 -6.58 -3.87 -21.16
N VAL A 81 -5.67 -3.20 -20.43
CA VAL A 81 -4.86 -3.86 -19.38
C VAL A 81 -5.77 -4.43 -18.30
N LEU A 82 -6.72 -3.66 -17.78
CA LEU A 82 -7.65 -4.10 -16.75
C LEU A 82 -8.60 -5.19 -17.25
N SER A 83 -9.02 -5.14 -18.52
CA SER A 83 -9.79 -6.21 -19.15
C SER A 83 -9.01 -7.52 -19.24
N LEU A 84 -7.72 -7.44 -19.61
CA LEU A 84 -6.84 -8.61 -19.61
C LEU A 84 -6.73 -9.23 -18.22
N MET A 85 -6.54 -8.40 -17.19
CA MET A 85 -6.46 -8.85 -15.81
C MET A 85 -7.77 -9.50 -15.34
N TYR A 86 -8.93 -8.99 -15.79
CA TYR A 86 -10.21 -9.60 -15.53
C TYR A 86 -10.33 -10.97 -16.21
N TYR A 87 -9.98 -11.10 -17.50
CA TYR A 87 -10.04 -12.38 -18.23
C TYR A 87 -9.07 -13.43 -17.69
N LEU A 88 -7.95 -13.01 -17.12
CA LEU A 88 -7.01 -13.90 -16.43
C LEU A 88 -7.46 -14.27 -15.00
N GLY A 89 -8.58 -13.73 -14.52
CA GLY A 89 -9.13 -14.02 -13.20
C GLY A 89 -8.46 -13.30 -12.04
N TYR A 90 -7.66 -12.27 -12.31
CA TYR A 90 -7.03 -11.45 -11.29
C TYR A 90 -7.98 -10.39 -10.73
N LEU A 91 -8.94 -9.96 -11.54
CA LEU A 91 -10.00 -9.04 -11.13
C LEU A 91 -11.38 -9.70 -11.30
N THR A 92 -12.36 -9.16 -10.60
CA THR A 92 -13.76 -9.55 -10.74
C THR A 92 -14.64 -8.31 -10.86
N ILE A 93 -15.83 -8.47 -11.48
CA ILE A 93 -16.80 -7.38 -11.60
C ILE A 93 -17.50 -7.17 -10.26
N LYS A 94 -17.48 -5.93 -9.77
CA LYS A 94 -18.32 -5.47 -8.67
C LYS A 94 -19.65 -5.00 -9.25
N PRO A 95 -20.79 -5.47 -8.76
CA PRO A 95 -22.08 -4.96 -9.21
C PRO A 95 -22.17 -3.44 -9.04
N CYS A 96 -22.51 -2.74 -10.10
CA CYS A 96 -22.71 -1.30 -10.12
C CYS A 96 -23.98 -0.97 -10.90
N ASN A 97 -24.70 0.06 -10.47
CA ASN A 97 -25.93 0.53 -11.14
C ASN A 97 -25.66 1.70 -12.10
N ILE A 98 -24.41 2.04 -12.36
CA ILE A 98 -24.04 3.12 -13.28
C ILE A 98 -23.98 2.55 -14.69
N LEU A 99 -24.75 3.16 -15.60
CA LEU A 99 -24.76 2.77 -17.02
C LEU A 99 -23.43 3.16 -17.67
N ASN A 100 -22.90 2.27 -18.51
CA ASN A 100 -21.66 2.46 -19.26
C ASN A 100 -20.38 2.47 -18.44
N GLU A 101 -20.40 1.92 -17.24
CA GLU A 101 -19.20 1.71 -16.43
C GLU A 101 -19.11 0.25 -15.96
N VAL A 102 -17.89 -0.29 -15.96
CA VAL A 102 -17.57 -1.59 -15.39
C VAL A 102 -16.63 -1.37 -14.22
N HIS A 103 -17.08 -1.74 -13.04
CA HIS A 103 -16.30 -1.66 -11.82
C HIS A 103 -15.59 -2.99 -11.56
N LEU A 104 -14.28 -2.96 -11.51
CA LEU A 104 -13.43 -4.13 -11.27
C LEU A 104 -12.76 -4.01 -9.90
N VAL A 105 -12.72 -5.12 -9.17
CA VAL A 105 -12.08 -5.21 -7.86
C VAL A 105 -11.26 -6.49 -7.73
N CYS A 106 -10.31 -6.51 -6.82
CA CYS A 106 -9.63 -7.75 -6.45
C CYS A 106 -10.62 -8.71 -5.80
N PRO A 107 -10.73 -9.96 -6.28
CA PRO A 107 -11.76 -10.90 -5.84
C PRO A 107 -11.64 -11.32 -4.37
N ASN A 108 -10.44 -11.23 -3.80
CA ASN A 108 -10.18 -11.63 -2.41
C ASN A 108 -8.87 -11.04 -1.90
N LYS A 109 -8.61 -11.21 -0.58
CA LYS A 109 -7.40 -10.69 0.09
C LYS A 109 -6.11 -11.28 -0.49
N ILE A 110 -6.13 -12.53 -0.97
CA ILE A 110 -4.96 -13.17 -1.57
C ILE A 110 -4.56 -12.44 -2.86
N MET A 111 -5.54 -12.13 -3.72
CA MET A 111 -5.27 -11.39 -4.95
C MET A 111 -4.81 -9.96 -4.67
N LYS A 112 -5.35 -9.31 -3.64
CA LYS A 112 -4.82 -8.02 -3.17
C LYS A 112 -3.33 -8.12 -2.83
N ASN A 113 -2.92 -9.14 -2.09
CA ASN A 113 -1.52 -9.37 -1.74
C ASN A 113 -0.65 -9.66 -2.97
N VAL A 114 -1.18 -10.40 -3.96
CA VAL A 114 -0.48 -10.64 -5.23
C VAL A 114 -0.26 -9.34 -5.99
N PHE A 115 -1.30 -8.52 -6.14
CA PHE A 115 -1.21 -7.21 -6.79
C PHE A 115 -0.17 -6.32 -6.10
N ARG A 116 -0.25 -6.22 -4.77
CA ARG A 116 0.71 -5.45 -3.99
C ARG A 116 2.15 -5.87 -4.25
N LYS A 117 2.44 -7.18 -4.22
CA LYS A 117 3.79 -7.70 -4.54
C LYS A 117 4.23 -7.34 -5.96
N CYS A 118 3.34 -7.46 -6.93
CA CYS A 118 3.66 -7.14 -8.33
C CYS A 118 3.87 -5.63 -8.51
N PHE A 119 3.07 -4.77 -7.88
CA PHE A 119 3.29 -3.32 -7.87
C PHE A 119 4.62 -2.96 -7.20
N THR A 120 4.94 -3.59 -6.06
CA THR A 120 6.24 -3.42 -5.41
C THR A 120 7.38 -3.77 -6.35
N GLN A 121 7.30 -4.91 -7.02
CA GLN A 121 8.34 -5.34 -7.96
C GLN A 121 8.44 -4.39 -9.16
N ALA A 122 7.33 -3.96 -9.74
CA ALA A 122 7.33 -3.00 -10.83
C ALA A 122 7.97 -1.67 -10.43
N LEU A 123 7.63 -1.15 -9.26
CA LEU A 123 8.19 0.09 -8.72
C LEU A 123 9.68 -0.03 -8.32
N VAL A 124 10.15 -1.23 -7.96
CA VAL A 124 11.54 -1.48 -7.52
C VAL A 124 12.46 -1.81 -8.68
N ASN A 125 11.98 -2.51 -9.70
CA ASN A 125 12.82 -3.00 -10.81
C ASN A 125 13.32 -1.90 -11.75
N GLU A 126 12.84 -0.67 -11.62
CA GLU A 126 13.32 0.47 -12.44
C GLU A 126 14.67 1.02 -12.03
N THR A 127 15.40 0.45 -11.05
CA THR A 127 16.69 0.95 -10.60
C THR A 127 17.84 -0.01 -10.78
N THR A 128 18.87 0.51 -11.41
CA THR A 128 20.21 -0.09 -11.52
C THR A 128 21.03 -0.02 -10.21
N ASP A 129 20.56 0.65 -9.18
CA ASP A 129 21.30 0.87 -7.93
C ASP A 129 20.47 0.45 -6.70
N GLU A 130 20.30 -0.87 -6.51
CA GLU A 130 19.55 -1.45 -5.38
C GLU A 130 20.08 -1.03 -4.00
N LYS A 131 21.36 -0.65 -3.88
CA LYS A 131 21.98 -0.28 -2.60
C LYS A 131 21.60 1.12 -2.13
N ALA A 132 21.31 2.04 -3.07
CA ALA A 132 21.03 3.43 -2.74
C ALA A 132 19.59 3.70 -2.24
N LEU A 133 18.71 2.71 -2.29
CA LEU A 133 17.27 2.91 -2.08
C LEU A 133 16.67 1.99 -1.01
N LYS A 134 17.47 1.55 -0.04
CA LYS A 134 16.95 0.83 1.13
C LYS A 134 16.50 1.82 2.20
N PHE A 135 15.35 1.56 2.78
CA PHE A 135 14.94 2.32 3.95
C PHE A 135 15.80 1.96 5.17
N ASP A 136 16.25 2.95 5.91
CA ASP A 136 16.98 2.71 7.15
C ASP A 136 15.99 2.39 8.27
N VAL A 137 15.86 1.12 8.59
CA VAL A 137 14.94 0.61 9.63
C VAL A 137 15.69 0.16 10.89
N LYS A 138 16.96 0.56 11.04
CA LYS A 138 17.81 0.11 12.14
C LYS A 138 17.19 0.43 13.50
N ASN A 139 16.77 1.65 13.71
CA ASN A 139 16.19 2.09 14.98
C ASN A 139 14.89 1.35 15.30
N MET A 140 14.05 1.10 14.30
CA MET A 140 12.83 0.30 14.47
C MET A 140 13.14 -1.15 14.87
N LYS A 141 14.13 -1.79 14.24
CA LYS A 141 14.56 -3.15 14.60
C LYS A 141 15.07 -3.25 16.03
N LEU A 142 15.70 -2.20 16.52
CA LEU A 142 16.22 -2.12 17.89
C LEU A 142 15.15 -1.73 18.92
N GLY A 143 13.98 -1.26 18.48
CA GLY A 143 12.91 -0.79 19.36
C GLY A 143 13.16 0.61 19.93
N LEU A 144 13.92 1.44 19.21
CA LEU A 144 14.21 2.83 19.60
C LEU A 144 13.14 3.78 19.07
N ALA A 145 12.89 4.86 19.82
CA ALA A 145 11.91 5.89 19.45
C ALA A 145 12.36 6.75 18.25
N ASP A 146 13.68 6.92 18.08
CA ASP A 146 14.21 7.72 16.97
C ASP A 146 14.13 6.94 15.65
N VAL A 147 13.32 7.45 14.74
CA VAL A 147 13.13 6.91 13.40
C VAL A 147 13.44 7.95 12.32
N GLN A 148 14.23 8.99 12.65
CA GLN A 148 14.58 10.05 11.70
C GLN A 148 15.30 9.49 10.47
N ASP A 149 16.27 8.60 10.66
CA ASP A 149 17.00 7.95 9.54
C ASP A 149 16.06 7.21 8.58
N PHE A 150 15.00 6.60 9.12
CA PHE A 150 13.97 5.98 8.29
C PHE A 150 13.23 7.02 7.45
N MET A 151 12.78 8.11 8.05
CA MET A 151 12.06 9.16 7.33
C MET A 151 12.96 9.89 6.32
N ASP A 152 14.22 10.10 6.64
CA ASP A 152 15.21 10.67 5.71
C ASP A 152 15.42 9.75 4.51
N SER A 153 15.49 8.44 4.72
CA SER A 153 15.61 7.46 3.63
C SER A 153 14.33 7.39 2.77
N VAL A 154 13.15 7.54 3.37
CA VAL A 154 11.88 7.68 2.65
C VAL A 154 11.89 8.95 1.79
N GLN A 155 12.29 10.08 2.38
CA GLN A 155 12.38 11.36 1.67
C GLN A 155 13.35 11.28 0.47
N GLN A 156 14.54 10.71 0.67
CA GLN A 156 15.52 10.52 -0.40
C GLN A 156 14.99 9.62 -1.50
N TYR A 157 14.29 8.55 -1.16
CA TYR A 157 13.67 7.67 -2.14
C TYR A 157 12.72 8.45 -3.07
N PHE A 158 11.82 9.26 -2.51
CA PHE A 158 10.89 10.04 -3.33
C PHE A 158 11.60 11.12 -4.16
N LEU A 159 12.61 11.77 -3.62
CA LEU A 159 13.40 12.77 -4.37
C LEU A 159 14.14 12.17 -5.56
N LEU A 160 14.68 10.96 -5.43
CA LEU A 160 15.44 10.30 -6.48
C LEU A 160 14.57 9.63 -7.55
N ARG A 161 13.36 9.23 -7.17
CA ARG A 161 12.49 8.37 -7.98
C ARG A 161 11.32 9.06 -8.61
N THR A 162 10.97 10.23 -8.15
CA THR A 162 9.76 10.88 -8.63
C THR A 162 10.04 11.66 -9.91
N THR A 163 9.56 11.15 -11.04
CA THR A 163 9.52 11.86 -12.30
C THR A 163 8.42 12.92 -12.28
N HIS A 164 8.45 13.85 -13.26
CA HIS A 164 7.42 14.90 -13.36
C HIS A 164 5.99 14.32 -13.51
N GLN A 165 5.86 13.14 -14.10
CA GLN A 165 4.58 12.45 -14.27
C GLN A 165 4.07 11.87 -12.94
N HIS A 166 4.93 11.29 -12.12
CA HIS A 166 4.58 10.81 -10.78
C HIS A 166 4.06 11.94 -9.88
N LEU A 167 4.59 13.15 -10.02
CA LEU A 167 4.13 14.32 -9.24
C LEU A 167 2.68 14.70 -9.49
N LEU A 168 2.16 14.42 -10.69
CA LEU A 168 0.78 14.73 -11.06
C LEU A 168 -0.23 13.79 -10.40
N HIS A 169 0.21 12.58 -10.06
CA HIS A 169 -0.64 11.51 -9.52
C HIS A 169 -0.34 11.16 -8.06
N MET A 170 0.54 11.92 -7.39
CA MET A 170 0.82 11.67 -5.98
C MET A 170 -0.40 11.90 -5.11
N SER A 171 -0.74 10.89 -4.34
CA SER A 171 -1.77 10.89 -3.32
C SER A 171 -1.21 10.34 -2.00
N GLU A 172 -1.93 10.55 -0.91
CA GLU A 172 -1.61 9.96 0.40
C GLU A 172 -1.51 8.44 0.30
N ALA A 173 -2.48 7.81 -0.35
CA ALA A 173 -2.51 6.36 -0.53
C ALA A 173 -1.33 5.84 -1.38
N TYR A 174 -0.93 6.55 -2.45
CA TYR A 174 0.25 6.19 -3.24
C TYR A 174 1.51 6.23 -2.39
N LEU A 175 1.72 7.31 -1.63
CA LEU A 175 2.86 7.47 -0.73
C LEU A 175 2.95 6.33 0.28
N VAL A 176 1.85 6.07 0.98
CA VAL A 176 1.76 4.99 1.97
C VAL A 176 2.00 3.63 1.31
N GLY A 177 1.40 3.38 0.15
CA GLY A 177 1.56 2.15 -0.61
C GLY A 177 3.02 1.87 -0.98
N VAL A 178 3.75 2.88 -1.48
CA VAL A 178 5.18 2.75 -1.80
C VAL A 178 6.01 2.45 -0.55
N ILE A 179 5.75 3.14 0.56
CA ILE A 179 6.46 2.89 1.82
C ILE A 179 6.23 1.46 2.30
N LYS A 180 4.97 1.01 2.33
CA LYS A 180 4.61 -0.36 2.73
C LYS A 180 5.29 -1.40 1.85
N ALA A 181 5.22 -1.20 0.55
CA ALA A 181 5.83 -2.08 -0.43
C ALA A 181 7.35 -2.27 -0.19
N LYS A 182 8.05 -1.20 0.14
CA LYS A 182 9.47 -1.24 0.47
C LYS A 182 9.77 -1.94 1.79
N LEU A 183 8.95 -1.72 2.82
CA LEU A 183 9.12 -2.33 4.13
C LEU A 183 8.88 -3.85 4.11
N GLU A 184 8.04 -4.35 3.20
CA GLU A 184 7.80 -5.79 3.04
C GLU A 184 9.03 -6.61 2.66
N SER A 185 10.03 -5.97 2.06
CA SER A 185 11.31 -6.62 1.77
C SER A 185 12.16 -6.88 3.02
N GLU A 186 11.74 -6.37 4.20
CA GLU A 186 12.45 -6.50 5.46
C GLU A 186 11.85 -7.60 6.36
N PRO A 187 12.43 -8.81 6.38
CA PRO A 187 11.83 -9.98 7.04
C PRO A 187 11.74 -9.87 8.57
N THR A 188 12.44 -8.91 9.17
CA THR A 188 12.46 -8.68 10.62
C THR A 188 11.36 -7.74 11.09
N LEU A 189 10.67 -7.09 10.16
CA LEU A 189 9.54 -6.21 10.43
C LEU A 189 8.27 -6.85 9.87
N ALA A 190 7.17 -6.75 10.60
CA ALA A 190 5.84 -6.98 10.07
C ALA A 190 5.22 -5.61 9.81
N SER A 191 4.97 -5.26 8.55
CA SER A 191 4.17 -4.10 8.17
C SER A 191 2.75 -4.56 7.92
N PHE A 192 1.77 -3.78 8.38
CA PHE A 192 0.36 -4.10 8.23
C PHE A 192 -0.28 -3.02 7.34
N GLU A 193 -0.93 -3.44 6.28
CA GLU A 193 -1.80 -2.57 5.47
C GLU A 193 -3.11 -2.34 6.20
N GLU A 194 -3.57 -1.08 6.20
CA GLU A 194 -4.92 -0.71 6.68
C GLU A 194 -5.38 -1.63 7.82
N GLN A 195 -4.52 -1.79 8.82
CA GLN A 195 -4.89 -2.64 9.94
C GLN A 195 -6.04 -1.96 10.66
N ALA A 196 -7.17 -2.64 10.66
CA ALA A 196 -8.26 -2.29 11.54
C ALA A 196 -7.79 -2.48 12.98
N ILE A 197 -7.83 -1.42 13.76
CA ILE A 197 -7.60 -1.44 15.20
C ILE A 197 -8.91 -1.14 15.92
N HIS A 198 -9.11 -1.79 17.05
CA HIS A 198 -10.31 -1.58 17.88
C HIS A 198 -10.04 -0.55 18.96
N VAL A 199 -10.59 0.65 18.76
CA VAL A 199 -10.52 1.73 19.76
C VAL A 199 -11.75 1.65 20.67
N PRO A 200 -11.58 1.49 22.00
CA PRO A 200 -12.70 1.43 22.93
C PRO A 200 -13.66 2.60 22.76
N ASN A 201 -14.95 2.33 22.68
CA ASN A 201 -16.03 3.31 22.47
C ASN A 201 -16.05 4.05 21.12
N GLN A 202 -15.09 3.81 20.23
CA GLN A 202 -15.04 4.44 18.90
C GLN A 202 -15.16 3.43 17.75
N GLY A 203 -15.06 2.13 18.06
CA GLY A 203 -15.15 1.06 17.08
C GLY A 203 -13.86 0.85 16.29
N GLU A 204 -14.00 0.33 15.10
CA GLU A 204 -12.92 0.00 14.20
C GLU A 204 -12.34 1.26 13.53
N LYS A 205 -11.02 1.40 13.55
CA LYS A 205 -10.26 2.48 12.91
C LYS A 205 -9.19 1.87 12.01
N PHE A 206 -8.80 2.59 10.98
CA PHE A 206 -7.77 2.17 10.04
C PHE A 206 -6.54 3.05 10.19
N VAL A 207 -5.39 2.42 10.31
CA VAL A 207 -4.08 3.08 10.49
C VAL A 207 -3.36 3.10 9.16
N ASP A 208 -2.75 4.21 8.79
CA ASP A 208 -2.01 4.32 7.53
C ASP A 208 -0.84 3.34 7.49
N LEU A 209 -0.01 3.32 8.52
CA LEU A 209 1.11 2.39 8.61
C LEU A 209 1.36 1.97 10.07
N LEU A 210 1.34 0.68 10.32
CA LEU A 210 1.77 0.07 11.57
C LEU A 210 2.96 -0.86 11.31
N ILE A 211 4.05 -0.63 11.99
CA ILE A 211 5.26 -1.46 11.93
C ILE A 211 5.48 -2.13 13.28
N ASP A 212 5.45 -3.45 13.32
CA ASP A 212 5.76 -4.25 14.51
C ASP A 212 7.17 -4.84 14.37
N ASN A 213 8.05 -4.57 15.32
CA ASN A 213 9.41 -5.15 15.33
C ASN A 213 9.45 -6.60 15.83
N LYS A 214 8.29 -7.21 16.10
CA LYS A 214 8.15 -8.58 16.64
C LYS A 214 8.84 -8.81 17.99
N LYS A 215 9.23 -7.74 18.68
CA LYS A 215 9.88 -7.75 20.00
C LYS A 215 9.09 -6.93 21.04
N GLY A 216 7.81 -6.64 20.75
CA GLY A 216 6.94 -5.90 21.65
C GLY A 216 6.98 -4.39 21.46
N THR A 217 7.57 -3.89 20.37
CA THR A 217 7.55 -2.46 20.02
C THR A 217 6.83 -2.26 18.69
N CYS A 218 5.90 -1.32 18.67
CA CYS A 218 5.16 -0.92 17.50
C CYS A 218 5.45 0.54 17.16
N TYR A 219 5.51 0.84 15.87
CA TYR A 219 5.62 2.20 15.34
C TYR A 219 4.38 2.49 14.52
N LEU A 220 3.67 3.52 14.93
CA LEU A 220 2.41 3.95 14.34
C LEU A 220 2.66 5.25 13.58
N PHE A 221 2.33 5.27 12.29
CA PHE A 221 2.47 6.46 11.46
C PHE A 221 1.12 6.86 10.89
N GLU A 222 0.87 8.15 10.93
CA GLU A 222 -0.20 8.82 10.21
C GLU A 222 0.43 9.74 9.18
N PHE A 223 0.11 9.52 7.92
CA PHE A 223 0.61 10.30 6.80
C PHE A 223 -0.48 11.28 6.34
N LYS A 224 -0.07 12.48 5.98
CA LYS A 224 -0.95 13.42 5.29
C LYS A 224 -0.23 13.96 4.07
N PHE A 225 -1.02 14.20 3.05
CA PHE A 225 -0.52 14.69 1.78
C PHE A 225 -1.32 15.90 1.30
N TYR A 226 -0.63 16.85 0.69
CA TYR A 226 -1.23 17.92 -0.10
C TYR A 226 -0.33 18.34 -1.25
N SER A 227 -0.94 18.82 -2.33
CA SER A 227 -0.21 19.32 -3.50
C SER A 227 0.24 20.75 -3.31
N LYS A 228 1.29 21.18 -4.04
CA LYS A 228 1.73 22.58 -4.08
C LYS A 228 0.61 23.56 -4.48
N THR A 229 -0.29 23.14 -5.38
CA THR A 229 -1.45 23.95 -5.79
C THR A 229 -2.39 24.20 -4.61
N LYS A 230 -2.64 23.16 -3.79
CA LYS A 230 -3.47 23.33 -2.56
C LYS A 230 -2.79 24.23 -1.54
N ALA A 231 -1.46 24.15 -1.40
CA ALA A 231 -0.71 25.03 -0.51
C ALA A 231 -0.87 26.53 -0.89
N GLN A 232 -0.85 26.82 -2.19
CA GLN A 232 -1.06 28.18 -2.69
C GLN A 232 -2.48 28.71 -2.43
N GLN A 233 -3.48 27.84 -2.48
CA GLN A 233 -4.88 28.19 -2.26
C GLN A 233 -5.26 28.31 -0.78
N HIS A 234 -4.58 27.55 0.08
CA HIS A 234 -4.86 27.44 1.52
C HIS A 234 -3.58 27.61 2.34
N PRO A 235 -3.20 28.82 2.71
CA PRO A 235 -1.94 29.09 3.42
C PRO A 235 -1.76 28.33 4.75
N ASN A 236 -2.86 27.97 5.40
CA ASN A 236 -2.83 27.26 6.69
C ASN A 236 -2.92 25.73 6.55
N ILE A 237 -2.89 25.18 5.33
CA ILE A 237 -3.12 23.75 5.07
C ILE A 237 -2.17 22.84 5.85
N LEU A 238 -0.93 23.24 6.06
CA LEU A 238 0.03 22.49 6.86
C LEU A 238 -0.44 22.35 8.31
N GLN A 239 -0.87 23.44 8.94
CA GLN A 239 -1.33 23.43 10.32
C GLN A 239 -2.62 22.59 10.47
N ASP A 240 -3.53 22.71 9.52
CA ASP A 240 -4.76 21.92 9.50
C ASP A 240 -4.44 20.42 9.39
N LYS A 241 -3.48 20.04 8.53
CA LYS A 241 -3.07 18.65 8.37
C LYS A 241 -2.32 18.10 9.60
N ILE A 242 -1.51 18.91 10.27
CA ILE A 242 -0.88 18.53 11.54
C ILE A 242 -1.96 18.27 12.59
N ALA A 243 -2.92 19.18 12.75
CA ALA A 243 -4.01 19.03 13.72
C ALA A 243 -4.86 17.78 13.43
N GLU A 244 -5.20 17.52 12.16
CA GLU A 244 -5.93 16.35 11.70
C GLU A 244 -5.18 15.07 12.07
N ALA A 245 -3.90 14.93 11.67
CA ALA A 245 -3.08 13.75 11.91
C ALA A 245 -2.87 13.50 13.42
N THR A 246 -2.62 14.56 14.19
CA THR A 246 -2.45 14.45 15.65
C THR A 246 -3.73 13.95 16.33
N ALA A 247 -4.90 14.45 15.92
CA ALA A 247 -6.18 13.98 16.45
C ALA A 247 -6.44 12.51 16.13
N GLN A 248 -6.10 12.07 14.92
CA GLN A 248 -6.24 10.68 14.51
C GLN A 248 -5.32 9.76 15.32
N ILE A 249 -4.03 10.06 15.39
CA ILE A 249 -3.04 9.26 16.17
C ILE A 249 -3.44 9.17 17.64
N ASN A 250 -3.85 10.26 18.25
CA ASN A 250 -4.28 10.24 19.66
C ASN A 250 -5.51 9.33 19.87
N SER A 251 -6.37 9.22 18.88
CA SER A 251 -7.51 8.28 18.95
C SER A 251 -7.07 6.82 18.90
N TYR A 252 -5.94 6.51 18.26
CA TYR A 252 -5.44 5.14 18.07
C TYR A 252 -4.70 4.58 19.29
N LYS A 253 -4.09 5.41 20.11
CA LYS A 253 -3.21 5.01 21.24
C LYS A 253 -3.89 4.06 22.24
N THR A 254 -5.21 4.12 22.36
CA THR A 254 -5.98 3.31 23.29
C THR A 254 -6.51 1.99 22.68
N ALA A 255 -6.04 1.65 21.48
CA ALA A 255 -6.50 0.43 20.80
C ALA A 255 -6.06 -0.83 21.55
N VAL A 256 -6.93 -1.82 21.56
CA VAL A 256 -6.73 -3.10 22.26
C VAL A 256 -5.49 -3.86 21.73
N GLU A 257 -5.20 -3.71 20.45
CA GLU A 257 -4.07 -4.37 19.77
C GLU A 257 -2.70 -3.93 20.30
N PHE A 258 -2.67 -2.83 21.05
CA PHE A 258 -1.43 -2.28 21.64
C PHE A 258 -1.23 -2.63 23.10
N GLU A 259 -2.15 -3.40 23.72
CA GLU A 259 -1.98 -3.83 25.09
C GLU A 259 -0.68 -4.61 25.29
N GLY A 260 0.11 -4.20 26.26
CA GLY A 260 1.38 -4.83 26.60
C GLY A 260 2.54 -4.53 25.64
N LYS A 261 2.36 -3.63 24.66
CA LYS A 261 3.38 -3.20 23.72
C LYS A 261 3.84 -1.77 24.00
N THR A 262 5.10 -1.50 23.66
CA THR A 262 5.60 -0.11 23.58
C THR A 262 5.20 0.45 22.21
N VAL A 263 4.45 1.55 22.20
CA VAL A 263 4.00 2.20 20.97
C VAL A 263 4.62 3.57 20.84
N PHE A 264 5.32 3.78 19.73
CA PHE A 264 5.82 5.09 19.31
C PHE A 264 4.95 5.59 18.16
N SER A 265 4.44 6.80 18.28
CA SER A 265 3.49 7.38 17.34
C SER A 265 4.09 8.57 16.61
N TYR A 266 3.93 8.64 15.30
CA TYR A 266 4.52 9.67 14.45
C TYR A 266 3.51 10.23 13.47
N ILE A 267 3.62 11.51 13.17
CA ILE A 267 2.92 12.15 12.07
C ILE A 267 3.95 12.60 11.02
N ALA A 268 3.61 12.41 9.76
CA ALA A 268 4.44 12.84 8.64
C ALA A 268 3.58 13.53 7.58
N ILE A 269 3.86 14.79 7.30
CA ILE A 269 3.10 15.60 6.36
C ILE A 269 3.95 15.85 5.12
N PHE A 270 3.41 15.53 3.96
CA PHE A 270 4.08 15.69 2.68
C PHE A 270 3.43 16.78 1.83
N GLU A 271 4.22 17.76 1.44
CA GLU A 271 3.90 18.66 0.34
C GLU A 271 4.48 18.08 -0.95
N SER A 272 3.64 17.48 -1.78
CA SER A 272 4.10 16.68 -2.93
C SER A 272 5.07 15.59 -2.47
N ILE A 273 6.33 15.59 -2.91
CA ILE A 273 7.35 14.61 -2.52
C ILE A 273 8.17 15.01 -1.28
N ASN A 274 7.97 16.22 -0.77
CA ASN A 274 8.76 16.72 0.33
C ASN A 274 8.05 16.46 1.66
N CYS A 275 8.71 15.77 2.57
CA CYS A 275 8.28 15.71 3.96
C CYS A 275 8.56 17.08 4.61
N VAL A 276 7.50 17.86 4.80
CA VAL A 276 7.59 19.23 5.34
C VAL A 276 7.39 19.29 6.85
N HIS A 277 6.89 18.20 7.42
CA HIS A 277 6.74 18.05 8.87
C HIS A 277 6.84 16.58 9.25
N PHE A 278 7.67 16.28 10.25
CA PHE A 278 7.78 14.96 10.86
C PHE A 278 7.96 15.14 12.36
N GLU A 279 7.11 14.50 13.14
CA GLU A 279 7.06 14.68 14.59
C GLU A 279 6.63 13.40 15.30
N GLN A 280 7.25 13.11 16.44
CA GLN A 280 6.74 12.10 17.36
C GLN A 280 5.64 12.72 18.23
N VAL A 281 4.49 12.06 18.27
CA VAL A 281 3.35 12.48 19.10
C VAL A 281 3.40 11.72 20.42
N GLU A 282 3.56 12.45 21.53
CA GLU A 282 3.58 11.90 22.90
C GLU A 282 2.21 11.38 23.38
#